data_617fd7debdda651579093f57730b06ec
#
_entry.id   617fd7debdda651579093f57730b06ec
#
_cell.length_a   1.000
_cell.length_b   1.000
_cell.length_c   1.000
_cell.angle_alpha   90.00
_cell.angle_beta   90.00
_cell.angle_gamma   90.00
#
_symmetry.space_group_name_H-M   'P 1'
#
loop_
_entity.id
_entity.type
_entity.pdbx_description
1 polymer ?
#
loop_
_entity_poly.entity_id
_entity_poly.type
_entity_poly.pdbx_seq_one_letter_code
_entity_poly.pdbx_strand_id
1 'polypeptide(L)'
;MVIILSFALLCLLSASLAWIDIRHGIIPDWLNLTIAGLGLSKAVILGGPFAGLEAACEGAAIGAIFWLLRRLYFTFRKIQGLGLGDVKFLAAAGIWVGVAGLPMLLLVAALIALACAGVMQLAGRPLHAQSSISFGPYLALGLLFASGFQQYWLCC
;
A
#
# COMPACT_ATOMS: atom_id res chain seq x y z
N MET A 1 19.55 -14.12 1.17
CA MET A 1 19.91 -13.18 0.09
C MET A 1 18.69 -12.67 -0.67
N VAL A 2 17.79 -13.53 -1.15
CA VAL A 2 16.55 -13.14 -1.88
C VAL A 2 15.66 -12.19 -1.07
N ILE A 3 15.46 -12.47 0.22
CA ILE A 3 14.62 -11.67 1.13
C ILE A 3 15.14 -10.21 1.24
N ILE A 4 16.44 -10.06 1.47
CA ILE A 4 17.07 -8.73 1.60
C ILE A 4 16.99 -7.95 0.29
N LEU A 5 17.28 -8.63 -0.83
CA LEU A 5 17.22 -8.00 -2.15
C LEU A 5 15.81 -7.57 -2.52
N SER A 6 14.81 -8.44 -2.31
CA SER A 6 13.41 -8.11 -2.59
C SER A 6 12.92 -6.96 -1.71
N PHE A 7 13.33 -6.91 -0.44
CA PHE A 7 12.98 -5.82 0.46
C PHE A 7 13.65 -4.49 0.06
N ALA A 8 14.93 -4.52 -0.32
CA ALA A 8 15.63 -3.34 -0.82
C ALA A 8 14.97 -2.76 -2.10
N LEU A 9 14.59 -3.65 -3.03
CA LEU A 9 13.86 -3.25 -4.23
C LEU A 9 12.47 -2.68 -3.89
N LEU A 10 11.76 -3.28 -2.92
CA LEU A 10 10.49 -2.76 -2.44
C LEU A 10 10.66 -1.34 -1.85
N CYS A 11 11.71 -1.10 -1.07
CA CYS A 11 12.02 0.23 -0.53
C CYS A 11 12.22 1.27 -1.65
N LEU A 12 12.99 0.92 -2.68
CA LEU A 12 13.23 1.82 -3.82
C LEU A 12 11.96 2.12 -4.61
N LEU A 13 11.15 1.11 -4.89
CA LEU A 13 9.88 1.27 -5.60
C LEU A 13 8.87 2.07 -4.79
N SER A 14 8.77 1.80 -3.48
CA SER A 14 7.89 2.54 -2.56
C SER A 14 8.31 4.00 -2.42
N ALA A 15 9.61 4.29 -2.37
CA ALA A 15 10.14 5.65 -2.35
C ALA A 15 9.84 6.40 -3.67
N SER A 16 10.03 5.71 -4.81
CA SER A 16 9.71 6.27 -6.13
C SER A 16 8.21 6.56 -6.28
N LEU A 17 7.37 5.65 -5.80
CA LEU A 17 5.91 5.82 -5.79
C LEU A 17 5.50 7.01 -4.91
N ALA A 18 6.03 7.10 -3.70
CA ALA A 18 5.76 8.22 -2.78
C ALA A 18 6.19 9.56 -3.39
N TRP A 19 7.34 9.60 -4.06
CA TRP A 19 7.83 10.80 -4.73
C TRP A 19 6.91 11.26 -5.87
N ILE A 20 6.48 10.33 -6.73
CA ILE A 20 5.60 10.62 -7.85
C ILE A 20 4.22 11.06 -7.35
N ASP A 21 3.69 10.39 -6.32
CA ASP A 21 2.39 10.70 -5.75
C ASP A 21 2.36 12.09 -5.08
N ILE A 22 3.43 12.48 -4.37
CA ILE A 22 3.56 13.82 -3.79
C ILE A 22 3.63 14.91 -4.89
N ARG A 23 4.30 14.62 -6.02
CA ARG A 23 4.46 15.61 -7.08
C ARG A 23 3.26 15.72 -8.02
N HIS A 24 2.65 14.61 -8.36
CA HIS A 24 1.65 14.53 -9.43
C HIS A 24 0.26 14.12 -8.91
N GLY A 25 0.14 13.61 -7.67
CA GLY A 25 -1.11 13.12 -7.10
C GLY A 25 -1.67 11.90 -7.86
N ILE A 26 -0.82 11.17 -8.57
CA ILE A 26 -1.20 10.02 -9.39
C ILE A 26 -0.22 8.88 -9.11
N ILE A 27 -0.77 7.70 -8.83
CA ILE A 27 0.02 6.48 -8.69
C ILE A 27 0.07 5.78 -10.06
N PRO A 28 1.25 5.70 -10.72
CA PRO A 28 1.35 5.07 -12.03
C PRO A 28 1.12 3.56 -11.94
N ASP A 29 0.35 3.03 -12.87
CA ASP A 29 -0.02 1.61 -12.90
C ASP A 29 1.18 0.67 -13.04
N TRP A 30 2.22 1.09 -13.77
CA TRP A 30 3.44 0.29 -13.95
C TRP A 30 4.20 0.08 -12.64
N LEU A 31 4.19 1.05 -11.71
CA LEU A 31 4.79 0.90 -10.38
C LEU A 31 4.03 -0.11 -9.52
N ASN A 32 2.70 -0.05 -9.55
CA ASN A 32 1.87 -1.05 -8.85
C ASN A 32 2.11 -2.45 -9.41
N LEU A 33 2.23 -2.56 -10.73
CA LEU A 33 2.48 -3.84 -11.40
C LEU A 33 3.87 -4.38 -11.06
N THR A 34 4.90 -3.53 -11.00
CA THR A 34 6.26 -3.94 -10.61
C THR A 34 6.32 -4.37 -9.14
N ILE A 35 5.65 -3.66 -8.23
CA ILE A 35 5.54 -4.05 -6.82
C ILE A 35 4.84 -5.41 -6.70
N ALA A 36 3.71 -5.60 -7.38
CA ALA A 36 2.98 -6.86 -7.39
C ALA A 36 3.81 -8.02 -7.96
N GLY A 37 4.47 -7.80 -9.09
CA GLY A 37 5.35 -8.80 -9.74
C GLY A 37 6.53 -9.20 -8.86
N LEU A 38 7.15 -8.25 -8.16
CA LEU A 38 8.23 -8.52 -7.21
C LEU A 38 7.73 -9.34 -6.00
N GLY A 39 6.56 -9.00 -5.45
CA GLY A 39 5.95 -9.75 -4.37
C GLY A 39 5.62 -11.19 -4.78
N LEU A 40 5.04 -11.36 -5.97
CA LEU A 40 4.71 -12.66 -6.53
C LEU A 40 5.97 -13.49 -6.78
N SER A 41 7.00 -12.90 -7.39
CA SER A 41 8.30 -13.58 -7.63
C SER A 41 8.93 -14.04 -6.31
N LYS A 42 8.92 -13.20 -5.28
CA LYS A 42 9.38 -13.54 -3.94
C LYS A 42 8.60 -14.73 -3.37
N ALA A 43 7.27 -14.72 -3.45
CA ALA A 43 6.42 -15.80 -2.93
C ALA A 43 6.70 -17.12 -3.64
N VAL A 44 6.85 -17.10 -4.97
CA VAL A 44 7.17 -18.31 -5.77
C VAL A 44 8.58 -18.84 -5.46
N ILE A 45 9.57 -17.97 -5.34
CA ILE A 45 10.96 -18.38 -5.09
C ILE A 45 11.13 -18.99 -3.69
N LEU A 46 10.43 -18.45 -2.68
CA LEU A 46 10.58 -18.87 -1.29
C LEU A 46 9.65 -20.02 -0.90
N GLY A 47 8.42 -20.03 -1.41
CA GLY A 47 7.39 -21.00 -1.03
C GLY A 47 6.85 -21.87 -2.16
N GLY A 48 7.41 -21.72 -3.38
CA GLY A 48 6.98 -22.49 -4.54
C GLY A 48 5.71 -21.93 -5.22
N PRO A 49 5.22 -22.60 -6.28
CA PRO A 49 4.12 -22.10 -7.10
C PRO A 49 2.80 -21.97 -6.34
N PHE A 50 2.55 -22.82 -5.35
CA PHE A 50 1.35 -22.74 -4.51
C PHE A 50 1.34 -21.49 -3.63
N ALA A 51 2.47 -21.12 -3.02
CA ALA A 51 2.60 -19.89 -2.25
C ALA A 51 2.43 -18.63 -3.14
N GLY A 52 2.90 -18.70 -4.38
CA GLY A 52 2.66 -17.65 -5.37
C GLY A 52 1.17 -17.49 -5.71
N LEU A 53 0.46 -18.62 -5.88
CA LEU A 53 -0.98 -18.61 -6.13
C LEU A 53 -1.77 -18.04 -4.94
N GLU A 54 -1.42 -18.45 -3.72
CA GLU A 54 -2.01 -17.94 -2.48
C GLU A 54 -1.83 -16.43 -2.37
N ALA A 55 -0.60 -15.94 -2.52
CA ALA A 55 -0.31 -14.51 -2.50
C ALA A 55 -1.08 -13.73 -3.58
N ALA A 56 -1.21 -14.29 -4.78
CA ALA A 56 -1.99 -13.68 -5.86
C ALA A 56 -3.48 -13.61 -5.50
N CYS A 57 -4.04 -14.68 -4.93
CA CYS A 57 -5.43 -14.72 -4.47
C CYS A 57 -5.70 -13.71 -3.36
N GLU A 58 -4.78 -13.60 -2.38
CA GLU A 58 -4.90 -12.62 -1.29
C GLU A 58 -4.86 -11.18 -1.82
N GLY A 59 -3.92 -10.86 -2.70
CA GLY A 59 -3.85 -9.54 -3.34
C GLY A 59 -5.10 -9.23 -4.17
N ALA A 60 -5.61 -10.20 -4.92
CA ALA A 60 -6.84 -10.04 -5.70
C ALA A 60 -8.07 -9.85 -4.79
N ALA A 61 -8.18 -10.60 -3.71
CA ALA A 61 -9.27 -10.49 -2.73
C ALA A 61 -9.26 -9.10 -2.07
N ILE A 62 -8.10 -8.63 -1.62
CA ILE A 62 -7.93 -7.29 -1.04
C ILE A 62 -8.31 -6.21 -2.06
N GLY A 63 -7.81 -6.31 -3.29
CA GLY A 63 -8.17 -5.39 -4.37
C GLY A 63 -9.67 -5.36 -4.64
N ALA A 64 -10.32 -6.53 -4.69
CA ALA A 64 -11.76 -6.65 -4.90
C ALA A 64 -12.57 -6.02 -3.76
N ILE A 65 -12.16 -6.25 -2.49
CA ILE A 65 -12.82 -5.69 -1.31
C ILE A 65 -12.74 -4.16 -1.34
N PHE A 66 -11.55 -3.58 -1.56
CA PHE A 66 -11.39 -2.13 -1.60
C PHE A 66 -12.03 -1.49 -2.82
N TRP A 67 -12.05 -2.18 -3.97
CA TRP A 67 -12.79 -1.74 -5.14
C TRP A 67 -14.30 -1.71 -4.87
N LEU A 68 -14.83 -2.74 -4.21
CA LEU A 68 -16.24 -2.82 -3.82
C LEU A 68 -16.60 -1.72 -2.81
N LEU A 69 -15.77 -1.53 -1.77
CA LEU A 69 -15.95 -0.45 -0.79
C LEU A 69 -15.97 0.93 -1.46
N ARG A 70 -15.02 1.18 -2.39
CA ARG A 70 -15.00 2.42 -3.17
C ARG A 70 -16.29 2.60 -3.98
N ARG A 71 -16.76 1.55 -4.65
CA ARG A 71 -17.99 1.57 -5.45
C ARG A 71 -19.22 1.83 -4.58
N LEU A 72 -19.31 1.15 -3.44
CA LEU A 72 -20.40 1.35 -2.46
C LEU A 72 -20.40 2.79 -1.95
N TYR A 73 -19.26 3.30 -1.53
CA TYR A 73 -19.14 4.67 -1.01
C TYR A 73 -19.55 5.70 -2.06
N PHE A 74 -19.12 5.53 -3.31
CA PHE A 74 -19.53 6.40 -4.42
C PHE A 74 -21.04 6.34 -4.67
N THR A 75 -21.65 5.17 -4.55
CA THR A 75 -23.12 5.00 -4.77
C THR A 75 -23.91 5.72 -3.68
N PHE A 76 -23.47 5.65 -2.41
CA PHE A 76 -24.20 6.25 -1.29
C PHE A 76 -23.93 7.76 -1.10
N ARG A 77 -22.69 8.19 -1.29
CA ARG A 77 -22.27 9.56 -0.99
C ARG A 77 -22.05 10.43 -2.21
N LYS A 78 -21.98 9.85 -3.43
CA LYS A 78 -21.66 10.53 -4.70
C LYS A 78 -20.32 11.31 -4.67
N ILE A 79 -19.46 11.02 -3.70
CA ILE A 79 -18.13 11.62 -3.53
C ILE A 79 -17.09 10.53 -3.72
N GLN A 80 -16.03 10.83 -4.46
CA GLN A 80 -14.90 9.91 -4.60
C GLN A 80 -14.04 9.97 -3.34
N GLY A 81 -14.25 9.03 -2.40
CA GLY A 81 -13.51 9.00 -1.13
C GLY A 81 -12.16 8.28 -1.22
N LEU A 82 -12.00 7.31 -2.10
CA LEU A 82 -10.78 6.52 -2.26
C LEU A 82 -10.29 6.57 -3.71
N GLY A 83 -9.01 6.88 -3.92
CA GLY A 83 -8.38 6.90 -5.24
C GLY A 83 -8.32 5.48 -5.86
N LEU A 84 -8.49 5.38 -7.18
CA LEU A 84 -8.26 4.11 -7.89
C LEU A 84 -6.83 3.62 -7.75
N GLY A 85 -5.87 4.55 -7.67
CA GLY A 85 -4.47 4.26 -7.47
C GLY A 85 -4.22 3.54 -6.14
N ASP A 86 -4.86 4.02 -5.05
CA ASP A 86 -4.73 3.44 -3.71
C ASP A 86 -5.31 2.01 -3.67
N VAL A 87 -6.43 1.76 -4.35
CA VAL A 87 -7.01 0.41 -4.46
C VAL A 87 -6.05 -0.56 -5.15
N LYS A 88 -5.44 -0.14 -6.27
CA LYS A 88 -4.45 -0.95 -7.00
C LYS A 88 -3.20 -1.18 -6.15
N PHE A 89 -2.75 -0.16 -5.44
CA PHE A 89 -1.61 -0.28 -4.53
C PHE A 89 -1.90 -1.25 -3.38
N LEU A 90 -3.09 -1.19 -2.77
CA LEU A 90 -3.48 -2.12 -1.71
C LEU A 90 -3.56 -3.57 -2.21
N ALA A 91 -4.01 -3.78 -3.45
CA ALA A 91 -3.96 -5.10 -4.08
C ALA A 91 -2.51 -5.61 -4.24
N ALA A 92 -1.59 -4.76 -4.72
CA ALA A 92 -0.17 -5.09 -4.83
C ALA A 92 0.48 -5.32 -3.46
N ALA A 93 0.14 -4.50 -2.47
CA ALA A 93 0.62 -4.63 -1.08
C ALA A 93 0.13 -5.94 -0.44
N GLY A 94 -1.11 -6.37 -0.77
CA GLY A 94 -1.68 -7.62 -0.31
C GLY A 94 -0.87 -8.85 -0.72
N ILE A 95 -0.23 -8.83 -1.89
CA ILE A 95 0.68 -9.90 -2.33
C ILE A 95 1.91 -9.99 -1.43
N TRP A 96 2.33 -8.88 -0.81
CA TRP A 96 3.51 -8.83 0.07
C TRP A 96 3.23 -9.23 1.51
N VAL A 97 2.13 -8.73 2.08
CA VAL A 97 1.85 -8.85 3.51
C VAL A 97 0.68 -9.79 3.81
N GLY A 98 -0.06 -10.20 2.78
CA GLY A 98 -1.23 -11.04 2.93
C GLY A 98 -2.40 -10.35 3.64
N VAL A 99 -3.50 -11.08 3.81
CA VAL A 99 -4.68 -10.58 4.54
C VAL A 99 -4.35 -10.30 6.01
N ALA A 100 -3.48 -11.12 6.61
CA ALA A 100 -3.09 -10.98 8.02
C ALA A 100 -2.26 -9.71 8.30
N GLY A 101 -1.43 -9.27 7.34
CA GLY A 101 -0.61 -8.06 7.49
C GLY A 101 -1.33 -6.77 7.11
N LEU A 102 -2.47 -6.86 6.43
CA LEU A 102 -3.23 -5.71 5.97
C LEU A 102 -3.69 -4.76 7.09
N PRO A 103 -4.26 -5.23 8.22
CA PRO A 103 -4.66 -4.35 9.32
C PRO A 103 -3.49 -3.53 9.87
N MET A 104 -2.32 -4.14 10.00
CA MET A 104 -1.12 -3.46 10.46
C MET A 104 -0.64 -2.39 9.48
N LEU A 105 -0.62 -2.71 8.18
CA LEU A 105 -0.32 -1.76 7.11
C LEU A 105 -1.23 -0.54 7.18
N LEU A 106 -2.55 -0.75 7.25
CA LEU A 106 -3.54 0.33 7.28
C LEU A 106 -3.45 1.15 8.56
N LEU A 107 -3.22 0.51 9.72
CA LEU A 107 -3.06 1.20 11.00
C LEU A 107 -1.85 2.12 10.98
N VAL A 108 -0.70 1.63 10.54
CA VAL A 108 0.53 2.43 10.44
C VAL A 108 0.35 3.58 9.46
N ALA A 109 -0.22 3.32 8.27
CA ALA A 109 -0.50 4.36 7.29
C ALA A 109 -1.43 5.44 7.84
N ALA A 110 -2.51 5.05 8.53
CA ALA A 110 -3.48 5.97 9.12
C ALA A 110 -2.85 6.80 10.25
N LEU A 111 -2.05 6.20 11.12
CA LEU A 111 -1.36 6.91 12.20
C LEU A 111 -0.39 7.96 11.67
N ILE A 112 0.41 7.61 10.65
CA ILE A 112 1.36 8.56 10.03
C ILE A 112 0.60 9.69 9.34
N ALA A 113 -0.47 9.38 8.60
CA ALA A 113 -1.30 10.38 7.93
C ALA A 113 -1.94 11.33 8.94
N LEU A 114 -2.46 10.80 10.07
CA LEU A 114 -3.07 11.60 11.13
C LEU A 114 -2.03 12.48 11.83
N ALA A 115 -0.84 11.95 12.10
CA ALA A 115 0.26 12.71 12.69
C ALA A 115 0.69 13.87 11.78
N CYS A 116 0.85 13.62 10.47
CA CYS A 116 1.17 14.66 9.51
C CYS A 116 0.07 15.73 9.42
N ALA A 117 -1.19 15.32 9.37
CA ALA A 117 -2.33 16.24 9.37
C ALA A 117 -2.37 17.11 10.63
N GLY A 118 -2.13 16.50 11.80
CA GLY A 118 -2.04 17.20 13.09
C GLY A 118 -0.93 18.25 13.12
N VAL A 119 0.26 17.89 12.65
CA VAL A 119 1.41 18.82 12.57
C VAL A 119 1.11 19.98 11.62
N MET A 120 0.51 19.74 10.47
CA MET A 120 0.14 20.78 9.51
C MET A 120 -0.90 21.74 10.11
N GLN A 121 -1.87 21.23 10.87
CA GLN A 121 -2.88 22.01 11.52
C GLN A 121 -2.30 22.89 12.65
N LEU A 122 -1.37 22.34 13.45
CA LEU A 122 -0.65 23.08 14.49
C LEU A 122 0.28 24.17 13.89
N ALA A 123 0.82 23.95 12.71
CA ALA A 123 1.63 24.92 11.97
C ALA A 123 0.81 26.06 11.31
N GLY A 124 -0.48 26.17 11.62
CA GLY A 124 -1.35 27.25 11.14
C GLY A 124 -1.69 27.17 9.65
N ARG A 125 -1.47 26.02 9.01
CA ARG A 125 -1.92 25.77 7.64
C ARG A 125 -3.32 25.16 7.67
N PRO A 126 -4.40 25.90 7.38
CA PRO A 126 -5.74 25.35 7.40
C PRO A 126 -5.83 24.26 6.35
N LEU A 127 -6.10 23.03 6.79
CA LEU A 127 -6.45 21.94 5.89
C LEU A 127 -7.82 22.28 5.30
N HIS A 128 -7.83 22.83 4.10
CA HIS A 128 -9.08 22.97 3.35
C HIS A 128 -9.58 21.56 3.04
N ALA A 129 -10.86 21.32 3.24
CA ALA A 129 -11.50 20.02 2.98
C ALA A 129 -11.34 19.52 1.53
N GLN A 130 -10.81 20.36 0.66
CA GLN A 130 -10.50 20.10 -0.75
C GLN A 130 -8.99 19.89 -1.03
N SER A 131 -8.10 20.03 -0.03
CA SER A 131 -6.71 19.66 -0.25
C SER A 131 -6.65 18.15 -0.36
N SER A 132 -6.50 17.64 -1.58
CA SER A 132 -6.24 16.23 -1.87
C SER A 132 -4.92 15.85 -1.20
N ILE A 133 -5.00 15.35 0.03
CA ILE A 133 -3.82 14.78 0.70
C ILE A 133 -3.53 13.48 -0.03
N SER A 134 -2.41 13.47 -0.74
CA SER A 134 -1.89 12.26 -1.38
C SER A 134 -1.70 11.17 -0.32
N PHE A 135 -2.48 10.09 -0.39
CA PHE A 135 -2.47 9.02 0.62
C PHE A 135 -1.40 7.96 0.32
N GLY A 136 -0.90 7.91 -0.91
CA GLY A 136 0.11 6.96 -1.37
C GLY A 136 1.39 6.87 -0.54
N PRO A 137 2.03 8.00 -0.13
CA PRO A 137 3.23 7.96 0.69
C PRO A 137 3.01 7.27 2.04
N TYR A 138 1.85 7.47 2.66
CA TYR A 138 1.51 6.85 3.94
C TYR A 138 1.27 5.35 3.80
N LEU A 139 0.62 4.94 2.71
CA LEU A 139 0.45 3.53 2.37
C LEU A 139 1.79 2.85 2.08
N ALA A 140 2.69 3.52 1.37
CA ALA A 140 4.03 3.02 1.09
C ALA A 140 4.83 2.79 2.38
N LEU A 141 4.80 3.72 3.32
CA LEU A 141 5.42 3.56 4.64
C LEU A 141 4.78 2.43 5.44
N GLY A 142 3.44 2.33 5.41
CA GLY A 142 2.71 1.23 6.05
C GLY A 142 3.11 -0.13 5.49
N LEU A 143 3.28 -0.26 4.17
CA LEU A 143 3.73 -1.47 3.50
C LEU A 143 5.15 -1.86 3.94
N LEU A 144 6.08 -0.90 3.94
CA LEU A 144 7.46 -1.14 4.35
C LEU A 144 7.54 -1.59 5.80
N PHE A 145 6.77 -0.96 6.69
CA PHE A 145 6.74 -1.34 8.09
C PHE A 145 6.14 -2.73 8.29
N ALA A 146 4.98 -3.02 7.69
CA ALA A 146 4.31 -4.31 7.83
C ALA A 146 5.15 -5.45 7.24
N SER A 147 5.74 -5.26 6.05
CA SER A 147 6.60 -6.27 5.43
C SER A 147 7.92 -6.48 6.20
N GLY A 148 8.53 -5.41 6.73
CA GLY A 148 9.73 -5.51 7.58
C GLY A 148 9.44 -6.23 8.89
N PHE A 149 8.32 -5.92 9.54
CA PHE A 149 7.90 -6.58 10.77
C PHE A 149 7.65 -8.08 10.58
N GLN A 150 6.95 -8.47 9.52
CA GLN A 150 6.74 -9.88 9.20
C GLN A 150 8.06 -10.62 8.94
N GLN A 151 9.02 -9.99 8.25
CA GLN A 151 10.33 -10.61 8.02
C GLN A 151 11.12 -10.79 9.32
N TYR A 152 11.04 -9.84 10.23
CA TYR A 152 11.68 -9.96 11.54
C TYR A 152 11.12 -11.14 12.34
N TRP A 153 9.79 -11.30 12.38
CA TRP A 153 9.14 -12.42 13.08
C TRP A 153 9.40 -13.78 12.46
N LEU A 154 9.65 -13.84 11.14
CA LEU A 154 10.00 -15.08 10.44
C LEU A 154 11.47 -15.48 10.64
N CYS A 155 12.34 -14.53 11.05
CA CYS A 155 13.75 -14.77 11.30
C CYS A 155 14.08 -15.09 12.79
N CYS A 156 13.15 -14.84 13.72
CA CYS A 156 13.28 -15.20 15.14
C CYS A 156 12.59 -16.52 15.43
#